data_7f97077a6d1af34f81dbd829397223f2
#
_entry.id   7f97077a6d1af34f81dbd829397223f2
#
_cell.length_a   1.000
_cell.length_b   1.000
_cell.length_c   1.000
_cell.angle_alpha   90.00
_cell.angle_beta   90.00
_cell.angle_gamma   90.00
#
_symmetry.space_group_name_H-M   'P 1'
#
loop_
_entity.id
_entity.type
_entity.pdbx_description
1 polymer ?
#
loop_
_entity_poly.entity_id
_entity_poly.type
_entity_poly.pdbx_seq_one_letter_code
_entity_poly.pdbx_strand_id
1 'polypeptide(L)'
;MYEGTKDCEKVTLPVNLNSKFIIGPEGAHLNISGISGLASKTSYAMFLLKAIQDSYMKKDPQNEDEDSVAFVLFNVKGKDLLAIDQLNDFSDERNPEQARKDTFAKYEKLELAAEPFKNVQYY
;
A
#
# COMPACT_ATOMS: atom_id res chain seq x y z
N MET A 1 29.59 -8.82 -4.42
CA MET A 1 28.58 -9.78 -4.94
C MET A 1 28.37 -10.80 -3.83
N TYR A 2 27.25 -10.75 -3.09
CA TYR A 2 26.93 -11.77 -2.10
C TYR A 2 26.37 -12.97 -2.85
N GLU A 3 27.11 -14.03 -2.95
CA GLU A 3 26.60 -15.34 -3.34
C GLU A 3 25.78 -15.85 -2.15
N GLY A 4 24.46 -15.69 -2.25
CA GLY A 4 23.54 -16.30 -1.28
C GLY A 4 23.67 -17.81 -1.35
N THR A 5 24.04 -18.43 -0.25
CA THR A 5 24.00 -19.89 -0.08
C THR A 5 22.58 -20.37 -0.35
N LYS A 6 22.42 -21.40 -1.16
CA LYS A 6 21.16 -22.01 -1.64
C LYS A 6 20.18 -22.47 -0.55
N ASP A 7 20.57 -22.41 0.72
CA ASP A 7 19.83 -22.95 1.88
C ASP A 7 19.45 -21.88 2.92
N CYS A 8 19.37 -20.60 2.55
CA CYS A 8 18.83 -19.60 3.46
C CYS A 8 17.31 -19.73 3.55
N GLU A 9 16.81 -20.27 4.63
CA GLU A 9 15.40 -20.24 4.99
C GLU A 9 14.91 -18.81 5.08
N LYS A 10 13.86 -18.48 4.33
CA LYS A 10 13.29 -17.13 4.34
C LYS A 10 12.59 -16.90 5.68
N VAL A 11 13.23 -16.13 6.55
CA VAL A 11 12.64 -15.73 7.84
C VAL A 11 11.69 -14.57 7.60
N THR A 12 10.44 -14.74 8.02
CA THR A 12 9.44 -13.67 8.02
C THR A 12 9.25 -13.20 9.46
N LEU A 13 9.44 -11.91 9.70
CA LEU A 13 9.21 -11.28 10.99
C LEU A 13 7.99 -10.38 10.90
N PRO A 14 7.00 -10.50 11.82
CA PRO A 14 5.89 -9.57 11.89
C PRO A 14 6.37 -8.21 12.38
N VAL A 15 5.95 -7.15 11.69
CA VAL A 15 6.19 -5.76 12.11
C VAL A 15 4.85 -5.14 12.47
N ASN A 16 4.65 -4.87 13.75
CA ASN A 16 3.44 -4.23 14.25
C ASN A 16 3.65 -2.72 14.35
N LEU A 17 2.82 -1.94 13.66
CA LEU A 17 2.81 -0.49 13.72
C LEU A 17 1.58 -0.02 14.51
N ASN A 18 1.80 0.85 15.49
CA ASN A 18 0.69 1.45 16.20
C ASN A 18 0.07 2.58 15.36
N SER A 19 -1.17 2.39 14.91
CA SER A 19 -1.90 3.35 14.07
C SER A 19 -2.01 4.74 14.69
N LYS A 20 -2.06 4.85 16.01
CA LYS A 20 -2.11 6.15 16.72
C LYS A 20 -0.90 7.03 16.46
N PHE A 21 0.27 6.45 16.15
CA PHE A 21 1.48 7.19 15.78
C PHE A 21 1.58 7.49 14.28
N ILE A 22 0.73 6.88 13.47
CA ILE A 22 0.70 7.10 12.01
C ILE A 22 -0.41 8.07 11.63
N ILE A 23 -1.59 7.96 12.28
CA ILE A 23 -2.81 8.70 11.94
C ILE A 23 -3.42 9.37 13.18
N GLY A 24 -2.75 9.32 14.31
CA GLY A 24 -3.34 9.69 15.59
C GLY A 24 -3.74 11.16 15.73
N PRO A 25 -4.60 11.46 16.73
CA PRO A 25 -5.16 12.79 16.94
C PRO A 25 -4.11 13.84 17.36
N GLU A 26 -2.92 13.42 17.75
CA GLU A 26 -1.86 14.29 18.29
C GLU A 26 -0.74 14.61 17.30
N GLY A 27 -1.02 14.62 15.99
CA GLY A 27 -0.05 15.02 14.98
C GLY A 27 1.07 14.00 14.77
N ALA A 28 0.74 12.89 14.16
CA ALA A 28 1.71 11.89 13.77
C ALA A 28 2.57 12.37 12.59
N HIS A 29 3.83 11.97 12.57
CA HIS A 29 4.75 12.26 11.48
C HIS A 29 5.48 10.98 11.06
N LEU A 30 5.36 10.60 9.78
CA LEU A 30 6.06 9.48 9.20
C LEU A 30 6.98 9.95 8.09
N ASN A 31 8.27 9.64 8.19
CA ASN A 31 9.25 9.88 7.14
C ASN A 31 9.64 8.57 6.47
N ILE A 32 9.51 8.51 5.15
CA ILE A 32 9.91 7.36 4.34
C ILE A 32 11.11 7.76 3.49
N SER A 33 12.26 7.19 3.80
CA SER A 33 13.50 7.41 3.04
C SER A 33 13.98 6.15 2.34
N GLY A 34 14.66 6.31 1.23
CA GLY A 34 15.16 5.19 0.44
C GLY A 34 15.89 5.65 -0.82
N ILE A 35 16.50 4.72 -1.52
CA ILE A 35 17.25 5.00 -2.75
C ILE A 35 16.32 5.51 -3.84
N SER A 36 16.72 6.57 -4.54
CA SER A 36 15.98 7.11 -5.68
C SER A 36 15.99 6.14 -6.87
N GLY A 37 14.87 6.11 -7.61
CA GLY A 37 14.77 5.34 -8.85
C GLY A 37 14.17 3.93 -8.74
N LEU A 38 13.99 3.40 -7.54
CA LEU A 38 13.41 2.07 -7.34
C LEU A 38 11.91 2.09 -7.00
N ALA A 39 11.24 3.23 -7.09
CA ALA A 39 9.83 3.44 -6.72
C ALA A 39 9.43 2.93 -5.30
N SER A 40 10.39 2.39 -4.54
CA SER A 40 10.13 1.73 -3.25
C SER A 40 9.48 2.63 -2.20
N LYS A 41 9.83 3.93 -2.21
CA LYS A 41 9.26 4.92 -1.27
C LYS A 41 7.77 5.14 -1.52
N THR A 42 7.41 5.41 -2.76
CA THR A 42 6.01 5.62 -3.18
C THR A 42 5.20 4.36 -2.98
N SER A 43 5.72 3.21 -3.40
CA SER A 43 5.04 1.92 -3.21
C SER A 43 4.78 1.60 -1.75
N TYR A 44 5.75 1.88 -0.87
CA TYR A 44 5.57 1.67 0.57
C TYR A 44 4.56 2.65 1.18
N ALA A 45 4.59 3.92 0.76
CA ALA A 45 3.59 4.91 1.19
C ALA A 45 2.18 4.48 0.74
N MET A 46 2.01 4.06 -0.52
CA MET A 46 0.72 3.59 -1.03
C MET A 46 0.25 2.33 -0.31
N PHE A 47 1.15 1.41 0.00
CA PHE A 47 0.86 0.23 0.81
C PHE A 47 0.29 0.61 2.19
N LEU A 48 0.93 1.54 2.89
CA LEU A 48 0.45 2.00 4.20
C LEU A 48 -0.92 2.69 4.10
N LEU A 49 -1.10 3.59 3.12
CA LEU A 49 -2.38 4.27 2.91
C LEU A 49 -3.49 3.28 2.54
N LYS A 50 -3.19 2.27 1.72
CA LYS A 50 -4.15 1.22 1.38
C LYS A 50 -4.54 0.39 2.60
N ALA A 51 -3.57 0.00 3.43
CA ALA A 51 -3.83 -0.73 4.67
C ALA A 51 -4.72 0.06 5.62
N ILE A 52 -4.49 1.38 5.72
CA ILE A 52 -5.31 2.28 6.52
C ILE A 52 -6.72 2.37 5.93
N GLN A 53 -6.86 2.63 4.62
CA GLN A 53 -8.18 2.70 3.97
C GLN A 53 -8.96 1.40 4.18
N ASP A 54 -8.35 0.25 3.95
CA ASP A 54 -9.01 -1.04 4.09
C ASP A 54 -9.44 -1.31 5.55
N SER A 55 -8.66 -0.85 6.52
CA SER A 55 -9.01 -0.94 7.94
C SER A 55 -10.26 -0.11 8.26
N TYR A 56 -10.33 1.13 7.75
CA TYR A 56 -11.49 2.00 7.96
C TYR A 56 -12.72 1.53 7.18
N MET A 57 -12.55 0.95 6.01
CA MET A 57 -13.66 0.41 5.21
C MET A 57 -14.27 -0.88 5.80
N LYS A 58 -13.52 -1.58 6.65
CA LYS A 58 -14.02 -2.79 7.35
C LYS A 58 -14.79 -2.48 8.63
N LYS A 59 -14.77 -1.22 9.09
CA LYS A 59 -15.52 -0.79 10.27
C LYS A 59 -17.03 -0.84 10.03
N ASP A 60 -17.79 -1.09 11.08
CA ASP A 60 -19.25 -1.15 10.99
C ASP A 60 -19.82 0.26 10.79
N PRO A 61 -20.52 0.52 9.66
CA PRO A 61 -21.11 1.83 9.40
C PRO A 61 -22.25 2.21 10.38
N GLN A 62 -22.71 1.28 11.23
CA GLN A 62 -23.74 1.54 12.24
C GLN A 62 -23.18 2.03 13.57
N ASN A 63 -21.85 2.06 13.72
CA ASN A 63 -21.20 2.56 14.92
C ASN A 63 -20.92 4.06 14.76
N GLU A 64 -21.77 4.90 15.30
CA GLU A 64 -21.70 6.37 15.19
C GLU A 64 -20.44 7.00 15.81
N ASP A 65 -19.73 6.24 16.67
CA ASP A 65 -18.49 6.69 17.32
C ASP A 65 -17.22 6.38 16.46
N GLU A 66 -17.39 5.86 15.24
CA GLU A 66 -16.23 5.51 14.41
C GLU A 66 -15.74 6.69 13.58
N ASP A 67 -14.49 7.07 13.83
CA ASP A 67 -13.77 8.08 13.07
C ASP A 67 -13.66 7.72 11.59
N SER A 68 -13.76 8.72 10.71
CA SER A 68 -13.45 8.60 9.29
C SER A 68 -12.04 9.11 9.00
N VAL A 69 -11.44 8.64 7.90
CA VAL A 69 -10.12 9.09 7.45
C VAL A 69 -10.19 9.64 6.04
N ALA A 70 -9.56 10.78 5.81
CA ALA A 70 -9.35 11.33 4.47
C ALA A 70 -7.85 11.51 4.21
N PHE A 71 -7.43 11.21 2.99
CA PHE A 71 -6.06 11.40 2.53
C PHE A 71 -5.97 12.54 1.55
N VAL A 72 -5.00 13.42 1.73
CA VAL A 72 -4.66 14.46 0.76
C VAL A 72 -3.26 14.17 0.23
N LEU A 73 -3.16 13.85 -1.06
CA LEU A 73 -1.92 13.45 -1.70
C LEU A 73 -1.45 14.55 -2.66
N PHE A 74 -0.24 15.07 -2.43
CA PHE A 74 0.38 16.03 -3.33
C PHE A 74 1.29 15.33 -4.31
N ASN A 75 0.88 15.28 -5.58
CA ASN A 75 1.69 14.70 -6.65
C ASN A 75 2.57 15.79 -7.27
N VAL A 76 3.83 15.85 -6.86
CA VAL A 76 4.76 16.89 -7.31
C VAL A 76 5.49 16.47 -8.59
N LYS A 77 5.62 15.17 -8.85
CA LYS A 77 6.43 14.66 -9.97
C LYS A 77 5.87 13.35 -10.52
N GLY A 78 5.75 13.33 -11.85
CA GLY A 78 5.32 12.11 -12.56
C GLY A 78 3.80 11.90 -12.57
N LYS A 79 3.39 10.70 -12.93
CA LYS A 79 1.98 10.29 -13.03
C LYS A 79 1.61 9.19 -12.02
N ASP A 80 2.49 8.88 -11.09
CA ASP A 80 2.42 7.70 -10.23
C ASP A 80 1.17 7.67 -9.33
N LEU A 81 0.62 8.85 -8.99
CA LEU A 81 -0.56 8.97 -8.14
C LEU A 81 -1.85 9.26 -8.92
N LEU A 82 -1.79 9.35 -10.26
CA LEU A 82 -2.95 9.73 -11.08
C LEU A 82 -3.83 8.56 -11.52
N ALA A 83 -3.54 7.36 -11.06
CA ALA A 83 -4.28 6.14 -11.41
C ALA A 83 -4.48 5.20 -10.20
N ILE A 84 -4.47 5.76 -8.99
CA ILE A 84 -4.61 4.95 -7.76
C ILE A 84 -6.02 4.37 -7.60
N ASP A 85 -7.00 4.90 -8.31
CA ASP A 85 -8.38 4.44 -8.41
C ASP A 85 -8.60 3.42 -9.54
N GLN A 86 -7.54 3.03 -10.26
CA GLN A 86 -7.60 2.07 -11.35
C GLN A 86 -6.99 0.73 -10.96
N LEU A 87 -7.52 -0.34 -11.56
CA LEU A 87 -6.90 -1.66 -11.43
C LEU A 87 -5.57 -1.69 -12.15
N ASN A 88 -4.64 -2.49 -11.63
CA ASN A 88 -3.38 -2.75 -12.30
C ASN A 88 -3.61 -3.33 -13.70
N ASP A 89 -3.00 -2.71 -14.70
CA ASP A 89 -2.95 -3.22 -16.06
C ASP A 89 -1.73 -4.13 -16.22
N PHE A 90 -1.96 -5.34 -16.70
CA PHE A 90 -0.92 -6.34 -16.95
C PHE A 90 -0.74 -6.61 -18.45
N SER A 91 -1.32 -5.79 -19.34
CA SER A 91 -1.29 -6.01 -20.79
C SER A 91 0.11 -6.00 -21.37
N ASP A 92 1.00 -5.21 -20.79
CA ASP A 92 2.41 -5.09 -21.22
C ASP A 92 3.32 -6.18 -20.63
N GLU A 93 2.81 -7.01 -19.74
CA GLU A 93 3.56 -8.09 -19.13
C GLU A 93 3.75 -9.26 -20.11
N ARG A 94 4.92 -9.89 -20.07
CA ARG A 94 5.23 -11.05 -20.93
C ARG A 94 4.28 -12.22 -20.74
N ASN A 95 3.74 -12.36 -19.52
CA ASN A 95 2.71 -13.33 -19.17
C ASN A 95 1.69 -12.67 -18.23
N PRO A 96 0.66 -12.00 -18.76
CA PRO A 96 -0.31 -11.22 -17.98
C PRO A 96 -1.03 -12.05 -16.92
N GLU A 97 -1.42 -13.27 -17.24
CA GLU A 97 -2.15 -14.13 -16.30
C GLU A 97 -1.29 -14.53 -15.09
N GLN A 98 -0.02 -14.86 -15.33
CA GLN A 98 0.90 -15.21 -14.24
C GLN A 98 1.22 -13.98 -13.40
N ALA A 99 1.52 -12.84 -14.02
CA ALA A 99 1.78 -11.57 -13.32
C ALA A 99 0.60 -11.17 -12.43
N ARG A 100 -0.62 -11.35 -12.93
CA ARG A 100 -1.84 -11.12 -12.17
C ARG A 100 -1.94 -12.05 -10.96
N LYS A 101 -1.77 -13.37 -11.15
CA LYS A 101 -1.81 -14.34 -10.05
C LYS A 101 -0.77 -14.04 -8.98
N ASP A 102 0.47 -13.75 -9.39
CA ASP A 102 1.57 -13.44 -8.47
C ASP A 102 1.29 -12.16 -7.67
N THR A 103 0.67 -11.17 -8.31
CA THR A 103 0.28 -9.92 -7.65
C THR A 103 -0.83 -10.17 -6.64
N PHE A 104 -1.89 -10.87 -6.99
CA PHE A 104 -2.98 -11.22 -6.07
C PHE A 104 -2.48 -12.02 -4.87
N ALA A 105 -1.60 -13.00 -5.08
CA ALA A 105 -0.98 -13.77 -4.00
C ALA A 105 -0.15 -12.90 -3.03
N LYS A 106 0.44 -11.80 -3.50
CA LYS A 106 1.13 -10.83 -2.64
C LYS A 106 0.14 -10.05 -1.78
N TYR A 107 -0.97 -9.57 -2.36
CA TYR A 107 -2.01 -8.86 -1.60
C TYR A 107 -2.63 -9.77 -0.53
N GLU A 108 -2.92 -11.02 -0.87
CA GLU A 108 -3.44 -12.01 0.09
C GLU A 108 -2.49 -12.22 1.27
N LYS A 109 -1.18 -12.36 1.01
CA LYS A 109 -0.17 -12.48 2.08
C LYS A 109 -0.07 -11.25 2.98
N LEU A 110 -0.45 -10.09 2.48
CA LEU A 110 -0.45 -8.83 3.22
C LEU A 110 -1.80 -8.53 3.86
N GLU A 111 -2.78 -9.44 3.72
CA GLU A 111 -4.16 -9.28 4.19
C GLU A 111 -4.84 -8.01 3.66
N LEU A 112 -4.43 -7.57 2.46
CA LEU A 112 -4.98 -6.41 1.77
C LEU A 112 -5.93 -6.81 0.65
N ALA A 113 -6.97 -6.01 0.43
CA ALA A 113 -7.80 -6.14 -0.75
C ALA A 113 -7.00 -5.78 -2.02
N ALA A 114 -7.01 -6.67 -3.02
CA ALA A 114 -6.41 -6.41 -4.33
C ALA A 114 -7.34 -5.54 -5.19
N GLU A 115 -7.76 -4.41 -4.63
CA GLU A 115 -8.67 -3.44 -5.22
C GLU A 115 -8.01 -2.06 -5.24
N PRO A 116 -8.38 -1.18 -6.17
CA PRO A 116 -7.89 0.19 -6.19
C PRO A 116 -8.39 0.99 -4.97
N PHE A 117 -7.84 2.19 -4.81
CA PHE A 117 -8.36 3.13 -3.82
C PHE A 117 -9.78 3.55 -4.16
N LYS A 118 -10.62 3.71 -3.13
CA LYS A 118 -12.02 4.12 -3.26
C LYS A 118 -12.19 5.60 -2.92
N ASN A 119 -13.22 6.22 -3.50
CA ASN A 119 -13.58 7.63 -3.23
C ASN A 119 -12.45 8.62 -3.56
N VAL A 120 -11.73 8.40 -4.66
CA VAL A 120 -10.64 9.25 -5.12
C VAL A 120 -11.19 10.42 -5.93
N GLN A 121 -10.67 11.63 -5.69
CA GLN A 121 -10.93 12.83 -6.48
C GLN A 121 -9.60 13.46 -6.87
N TYR A 122 -9.48 13.90 -8.13
CA TYR A 122 -8.32 14.59 -8.67
C TYR A 122 -8.66 16.06 -8.90
N TYR A 123 -7.74 16.94 -8.54
CA TYR A 123 -7.88 18.41 -8.68
C TYR A 123 -6.75 19.00 -9.50
#